data_15898ac3c59e9d6f6d1fdb27360e333a
#
_entry.id   15898ac3c59e9d6f6d1fdb27360e333a
#
_cell.length_a   1.000
_cell.length_b   1.000
_cell.length_c   1.000
_cell.angle_alpha   90.00
_cell.angle_beta   90.00
_cell.angle_gamma   90.00
#
_symmetry.space_group_name_H-M   'P 1'
#
loop_
_entity.id
_entity.type
_entity.pdbx_description
1 polymer ?
#
loop_
_entity_poly.entity_id
_entity_poly.type
_entity_poly.pdbx_seq_one_letter_code
_entity_poly.pdbx_strand_id
1 'polypeptide(L)'
;LSCERISAENAGMAEMTYDALVIGGGPGGSTATTLLARAGRKVLVLEKEFFPRFHIGESLLPYNQRIFEELGVTAKLAAAGLVKKQGAQFHLGNASKSIFLVFRNGCFTRHTESFQVERATFDHLLLNHAREAGAEVREGWTVQRFRSAPDALTVDARDSDGRSAEFRCRFLIDASGRGNLTGNQEGLRVIHPRLKKLAVFGHFSGVAMDEGEKSGDTIIVRLENKWFWLIPLGPGKVSVGCVLDAKEFAESAGSPQDIFTRIWQESSVLRQRMEHAQVLGSMHTTSDFSYRNRRLVGPRLLRVGDAAGFMDPIFSAGVYLAMYSGREAAHLVAAAVAAGNDGARRLAAYEKRIHHSMQLYWEMVEGYYTKPFIDLFMQPRDKFNLPAAITALLAGELHGGWKVKWRLKLFFLLVQLQRRFGLLPPISFDPLPDEQAASREVAFLPADSECSKAVPRG
;
A
#
# COMPACT_ATOMS: atom_id res chain seq x y z
N LEU A 1 -5.60 62.09 -10.45
CA LEU A 1 -6.57 61.63 -9.43
C LEU A 1 -7.18 60.32 -9.87
N SER A 2 -6.48 59.16 -9.79
CA SER A 2 -7.09 57.80 -9.77
C SER A 2 -6.00 56.70 -9.83
N CYS A 3 -5.09 56.70 -8.86
CA CYS A 3 -4.10 55.59 -8.76
C CYS A 3 -3.81 55.17 -7.31
N GLU A 4 -4.73 55.37 -6.38
CA GLU A 4 -4.54 55.11 -4.95
C GLU A 4 -5.71 54.33 -4.29
N ARG A 5 -6.36 53.37 -4.99
CA ARG A 5 -7.42 52.56 -4.39
C ARG A 5 -7.33 51.05 -4.64
N ILE A 6 -6.15 50.48 -4.88
CA ILE A 6 -5.98 49.01 -5.00
C ILE A 6 -4.99 48.45 -3.97
N SER A 7 -4.61 49.22 -2.95
CA SER A 7 -3.64 48.72 -1.94
C SER A 7 -4.17 48.56 -0.52
N ALA A 8 -5.49 48.57 -0.29
CA ALA A 8 -6.05 48.56 1.07
C ALA A 8 -6.85 47.29 1.48
N GLU A 9 -6.98 46.28 0.62
CA GLU A 9 -7.70 45.02 0.99
C GLU A 9 -6.80 43.81 1.33
N ASN A 10 -5.48 43.97 1.28
CA ASN A 10 -4.53 42.90 1.65
C ASN A 10 -3.83 43.09 3.02
N ALA A 11 -4.25 44.03 3.81
CA ALA A 11 -3.69 44.27 5.14
C ALA A 11 -4.64 43.72 6.21
N GLY A 12 -4.44 42.49 6.66
CA GLY A 12 -5.09 42.06 7.90
C GLY A 12 -5.46 40.62 8.11
N MET A 13 -4.97 39.64 7.33
CA MET A 13 -4.98 38.28 7.80
C MET A 13 -3.66 38.01 8.52
N ALA A 14 -3.69 38.00 9.87
CA ALA A 14 -2.58 37.52 10.67
C ALA A 14 -2.23 36.12 10.13
N GLU A 15 -0.98 35.98 9.68
CA GLU A 15 -0.47 34.77 9.00
C GLU A 15 -0.61 33.55 9.92
N MET A 16 -1.65 32.73 9.71
CA MET A 16 -1.90 31.57 10.54
C MET A 16 -0.82 30.52 10.27
N THR A 17 0.17 30.46 11.14
CA THR A 17 1.24 29.45 11.06
C THR A 17 0.77 28.13 11.68
N TYR A 18 0.89 27.03 10.94
CA TYR A 18 0.63 25.68 11.42
C TYR A 18 1.93 25.03 11.92
N ASP A 19 1.85 24.17 12.93
CA ASP A 19 2.97 23.34 13.33
C ASP A 19 3.31 22.35 12.22
N ALA A 20 2.27 21.79 11.57
CA ALA A 20 2.41 20.92 10.41
C ALA A 20 1.32 21.17 9.38
N LEU A 21 1.69 21.12 8.09
CA LEU A 21 0.77 21.02 6.97
C LEU A 21 0.95 19.65 6.32
N VAL A 22 -0.17 18.97 6.05
CA VAL A 22 -0.21 17.66 5.41
C VAL A 22 -0.87 17.79 4.04
N ILE A 23 -0.18 17.36 2.99
CA ILE A 23 -0.72 17.31 1.63
C ILE A 23 -1.34 15.96 1.40
N GLY A 24 -2.67 15.90 1.27
CA GLY A 24 -3.43 14.68 1.03
C GLY A 24 -4.03 14.03 2.28
N GLY A 25 -5.32 13.72 2.19
CA GLY A 25 -6.15 13.12 3.24
C GLY A 25 -6.26 11.59 3.16
N GLY A 26 -5.45 10.91 2.35
CA GLY A 26 -5.41 9.45 2.29
C GLY A 26 -4.86 8.79 3.57
N PRO A 27 -4.71 7.46 3.62
CA PRO A 27 -4.37 6.74 4.85
C PRO A 27 -3.09 7.23 5.55
N GLY A 28 -2.04 7.57 4.79
CA GLY A 28 -0.79 8.10 5.36
C GLY A 28 -0.96 9.48 5.94
N GLY A 29 -1.66 10.37 5.24
CA GLY A 29 -1.92 11.75 5.68
C GLY A 29 -2.85 11.78 6.88
N SER A 30 -3.98 11.05 6.85
CA SER A 30 -4.92 10.97 7.97
C SER A 30 -4.26 10.38 9.22
N THR A 31 -3.38 9.37 9.06
CA THR A 31 -2.60 8.80 10.17
C THR A 31 -1.70 9.85 10.81
N ALA A 32 -0.89 10.54 9.99
CA ALA A 32 0.01 11.58 10.48
C ALA A 32 -0.76 12.71 11.16
N THR A 33 -1.83 13.15 10.56
CA THR A 33 -2.68 14.24 11.06
C THR A 33 -3.32 13.90 12.41
N THR A 34 -3.94 12.72 12.54
CA THR A 34 -4.57 12.28 13.79
C THR A 34 -3.58 12.28 14.95
N LEU A 35 -2.39 11.71 14.74
CA LEU A 35 -1.37 11.63 15.79
C LEU A 35 -0.81 13.00 16.18
N LEU A 36 -0.61 13.89 15.21
CA LEU A 36 -0.16 15.26 15.47
C LEU A 36 -1.22 16.08 16.22
N ALA A 37 -2.49 16.01 15.81
CA ALA A 37 -3.57 16.71 16.48
C ALA A 37 -3.73 16.22 17.94
N ARG A 38 -3.66 14.90 18.18
CA ARG A 38 -3.67 14.32 19.55
C ARG A 38 -2.46 14.72 20.38
N ALA A 39 -1.32 15.02 19.75
CA ALA A 39 -0.15 15.58 20.42
C ALA A 39 -0.29 17.08 20.67
N GLY A 40 -1.45 17.69 20.45
CA GLY A 40 -1.72 19.12 20.65
C GLY A 40 -1.07 20.04 19.65
N ARG A 41 -0.76 19.53 18.43
CA ARG A 41 -0.16 20.34 17.34
C ARG A 41 -1.24 20.95 16.47
N LYS A 42 -1.02 22.20 16.02
CA LYS A 42 -1.90 22.86 15.07
C LYS A 42 -1.62 22.33 13.66
N VAL A 43 -2.54 21.51 13.13
CA VAL A 43 -2.36 20.78 11.87
C VAL A 43 -3.40 21.20 10.85
N LEU A 44 -2.96 21.46 9.61
CA LEU A 44 -3.81 21.65 8.44
C LEU A 44 -3.61 20.50 7.46
N VAL A 45 -4.70 19.91 6.97
CA VAL A 45 -4.70 18.99 5.82
C VAL A 45 -5.28 19.72 4.61
N LEU A 46 -4.58 19.66 3.48
CA LEU A 46 -5.10 20.08 2.18
C LEU A 46 -5.30 18.85 1.31
N GLU A 47 -6.56 18.53 1.01
CA GLU A 47 -6.95 17.40 0.16
C GLU A 47 -7.65 17.94 -1.10
N LYS A 48 -7.22 17.44 -2.27
CA LYS A 48 -7.72 17.92 -3.57
C LYS A 48 -9.11 17.41 -3.92
N GLU A 49 -9.49 16.22 -3.40
CA GLU A 49 -10.77 15.58 -3.66
C GLU A 49 -11.73 15.76 -2.50
N PHE A 50 -13.02 15.60 -2.76
CA PHE A 50 -14.05 15.51 -1.72
C PHE A 50 -14.28 14.04 -1.40
N PHE A 51 -14.31 13.70 -0.11
CA PHE A 51 -14.58 12.34 0.36
C PHE A 51 -16.08 12.12 0.62
N PRO A 52 -16.61 10.88 0.41
CA PRO A 52 -15.92 9.69 -0.01
C PRO A 52 -15.55 9.69 -1.50
N ARG A 53 -14.37 9.16 -1.84
CA ARG A 53 -13.88 9.05 -3.22
C ARG A 53 -13.34 7.67 -3.53
N PHE A 54 -13.44 7.24 -4.78
CA PHE A 54 -12.85 5.98 -5.23
C PHE A 54 -11.32 6.01 -5.17
N HIS A 55 -10.72 4.92 -4.71
CA HIS A 55 -9.27 4.68 -4.81
C HIS A 55 -9.01 3.18 -4.81
N ILE A 56 -7.91 2.74 -5.44
CA ILE A 56 -7.47 1.33 -5.41
C ILE A 56 -6.49 1.09 -4.25
N GLY A 57 -6.32 -0.19 -3.84
CA GLY A 57 -5.51 -0.61 -2.71
C GLY A 57 -6.40 -0.99 -1.52
N GLU A 58 -7.18 -2.06 -1.70
CA GLU A 58 -8.34 -2.43 -0.90
C GLU A 58 -8.06 -3.59 0.07
N SER A 59 -6.85 -4.15 0.00
CA SER A 59 -6.42 -5.24 0.88
C SER A 59 -5.38 -4.75 1.88
N LEU A 60 -5.68 -4.89 3.17
CA LEU A 60 -4.82 -4.46 4.24
C LEU A 60 -3.94 -5.61 4.77
N LEU A 61 -2.91 -5.25 5.55
CA LEU A 61 -2.03 -6.20 6.22
C LEU A 61 -2.32 -6.26 7.73
N PRO A 62 -2.11 -7.41 8.39
CA PRO A 62 -2.35 -7.56 9.83
C PRO A 62 -1.67 -6.51 10.70
N TYR A 63 -0.49 -6.06 10.32
CA TYR A 63 0.27 -5.06 11.09
C TYR A 63 -0.36 -3.66 11.11
N ASN A 64 -1.36 -3.38 10.26
CA ASN A 64 -2.20 -2.19 10.36
C ASN A 64 -2.96 -2.13 11.70
N GLN A 65 -3.29 -3.27 12.33
CA GLN A 65 -4.00 -3.31 13.62
C GLN A 65 -3.30 -2.48 14.69
N ARG A 66 -1.99 -2.59 14.79
CA ARG A 66 -1.21 -1.79 15.75
C ARG A 66 -1.35 -0.28 15.52
N ILE A 67 -1.43 0.13 14.25
CA ILE A 67 -1.63 1.55 13.91
C ILE A 67 -3.07 1.95 14.23
N PHE A 68 -4.05 1.10 13.96
CA PHE A 68 -5.45 1.35 14.32
C PHE A 68 -5.66 1.51 15.82
N GLU A 69 -5.01 0.67 16.64
CA GLU A 69 -5.01 0.77 18.10
C GLU A 69 -4.43 2.12 18.55
N GLU A 70 -3.27 2.51 18.02
CA GLU A 70 -2.62 3.78 18.34
C GLU A 70 -3.46 4.99 17.92
N LEU A 71 -4.13 4.92 16.78
CA LEU A 71 -5.09 5.92 16.32
C LEU A 71 -6.40 5.92 17.10
N GLY A 72 -6.74 4.83 17.82
CA GLY A 72 -8.02 4.66 18.50
C GLY A 72 -9.19 4.50 17.53
N VAL A 73 -8.97 3.98 16.32
CA VAL A 73 -10.04 3.78 15.31
C VAL A 73 -10.59 2.36 15.29
N THR A 74 -10.06 1.44 16.09
CA THR A 74 -10.40 0.01 16.05
C THR A 74 -11.91 -0.24 16.19
N ALA A 75 -12.58 0.45 17.12
CA ALA A 75 -14.03 0.31 17.32
C ALA A 75 -14.82 0.82 16.09
N LYS A 76 -14.39 1.93 15.49
CA LYS A 76 -15.04 2.48 14.29
C LYS A 76 -14.89 1.54 13.09
N LEU A 77 -13.71 0.93 12.91
CA LEU A 77 -13.46 -0.05 11.85
C LEU A 77 -14.27 -1.33 12.07
N ALA A 78 -14.37 -1.81 13.31
CA ALA A 78 -15.22 -2.95 13.65
C ALA A 78 -16.71 -2.70 13.34
N ALA A 79 -17.18 -1.48 13.57
CA ALA A 79 -18.57 -1.07 13.28
C ALA A 79 -18.83 -0.83 11.78
N ALA A 80 -17.80 -0.66 10.97
CA ALA A 80 -17.93 -0.37 9.53
C ALA A 80 -18.29 -1.60 8.67
N GLY A 81 -18.42 -2.79 9.24
CA GLY A 81 -18.83 -4.01 8.52
C GLY A 81 -17.79 -4.48 7.49
N LEU A 82 -16.51 -4.21 7.71
CA LEU A 82 -15.43 -4.57 6.80
C LEU A 82 -15.24 -6.09 6.74
N VAL A 83 -14.85 -6.59 5.57
CA VAL A 83 -14.55 -8.02 5.38
C VAL A 83 -13.28 -8.38 6.12
N LYS A 84 -13.33 -9.39 6.99
CA LYS A 84 -12.15 -9.90 7.70
C LYS A 84 -11.28 -10.70 6.76
N LYS A 85 -9.98 -10.38 6.74
CA LYS A 85 -8.95 -11.09 5.98
C LYS A 85 -8.08 -11.90 6.93
N GLN A 86 -8.00 -13.22 6.70
CA GLN A 86 -7.19 -14.14 7.53
C GLN A 86 -5.94 -14.66 6.80
N GLY A 87 -5.86 -14.43 5.48
CA GLY A 87 -4.76 -14.93 4.69
C GLY A 87 -4.67 -14.33 3.29
N ALA A 88 -3.85 -14.96 2.49
CA ALA A 88 -3.74 -14.72 1.06
C ALA A 88 -3.46 -16.05 0.34
N GLN A 89 -4.02 -16.18 -0.84
CA GLN A 89 -3.87 -17.38 -1.68
C GLN A 89 -3.12 -17.00 -2.96
N PHE A 90 -2.20 -17.87 -3.38
CA PHE A 90 -1.48 -17.70 -4.63
C PHE A 90 -1.71 -18.94 -5.48
N HIS A 91 -2.28 -18.77 -6.66
CA HIS A 91 -2.58 -19.82 -7.61
C HIS A 91 -1.78 -19.61 -8.90
N LEU A 92 -1.29 -20.67 -9.53
CA LEU A 92 -0.87 -20.61 -10.92
C LEU A 92 -2.11 -20.62 -11.81
N GLY A 93 -2.08 -19.85 -12.89
CA GLY A 93 -3.24 -19.67 -13.78
C GLY A 93 -3.70 -20.97 -14.48
N ASN A 94 -2.81 -21.97 -14.58
CA ASN A 94 -3.12 -23.33 -15.10
C ASN A 94 -3.58 -24.32 -14.02
N ALA A 95 -3.89 -23.86 -12.81
CA ALA A 95 -4.32 -24.66 -11.66
C ALA A 95 -3.32 -25.74 -11.19
N SER A 96 -2.07 -25.77 -11.70
CA SER A 96 -1.09 -26.81 -11.36
C SER A 96 -0.61 -26.76 -9.91
N LYS A 97 -0.61 -25.56 -9.29
CA LYS A 97 -0.18 -25.33 -7.90
C LYS A 97 -0.92 -24.19 -7.26
N SER A 98 -1.18 -24.35 -5.97
CA SER A 98 -1.74 -23.32 -5.09
C SER A 98 -1.01 -23.33 -3.75
N ILE A 99 -0.81 -22.16 -3.17
CA ILE A 99 -0.28 -22.01 -1.81
C ILE A 99 -1.18 -21.07 -1.00
N PHE A 100 -1.32 -21.37 0.29
CA PHE A 100 -2.18 -20.64 1.21
C PHE A 100 -1.31 -20.07 2.34
N LEU A 101 -1.29 -18.76 2.47
CA LEU A 101 -0.63 -18.04 3.55
C LEU A 101 -1.68 -17.67 4.59
N VAL A 102 -1.80 -18.46 5.63
CA VAL A 102 -2.71 -18.22 6.75
C VAL A 102 -1.94 -17.46 7.83
N PHE A 103 -2.34 -16.24 8.14
CA PHE A 103 -1.58 -15.37 9.05
C PHE A 103 -1.42 -15.95 10.45
N ARG A 104 -2.44 -16.62 11.00
CA ARG A 104 -2.38 -17.27 12.32
C ARG A 104 -1.34 -18.41 12.41
N ASN A 105 -0.97 -18.99 11.27
CA ASN A 105 0.02 -20.05 11.20
C ASN A 105 1.46 -19.50 11.12
N GLY A 106 1.63 -18.18 11.01
CA GLY A 106 2.93 -17.51 11.00
C GLY A 106 3.46 -17.34 12.42
N CYS A 107 4.36 -18.20 12.88
CA CYS A 107 4.90 -18.14 14.25
C CYS A 107 5.71 -16.87 14.59
N PHE A 108 5.98 -16.04 13.60
CA PHE A 108 6.64 -14.73 13.78
C PHE A 108 5.67 -13.55 13.65
N THR A 109 4.37 -13.81 13.47
CA THR A 109 3.33 -12.81 13.27
C THR A 109 2.53 -12.64 14.56
N ARG A 110 2.45 -11.40 15.08
CA ARG A 110 1.68 -11.08 16.30
C ARG A 110 0.21 -10.82 16.02
N HIS A 111 -0.09 -10.29 14.83
CA HIS A 111 -1.43 -9.99 14.39
C HIS A 111 -1.83 -11.01 13.32
N THR A 112 -2.97 -11.64 13.51
CA THR A 112 -3.43 -12.78 12.69
C THR A 112 -4.58 -12.45 11.76
N GLU A 113 -5.11 -11.24 11.87
CA GLU A 113 -6.26 -10.78 11.09
C GLU A 113 -5.99 -9.41 10.48
N SER A 114 -6.67 -9.12 9.38
CA SER A 114 -6.70 -7.83 8.73
C SER A 114 -8.09 -7.57 8.14
N PHE A 115 -8.20 -6.56 7.28
CA PHE A 115 -9.45 -6.22 6.60
C PHE A 115 -9.24 -6.07 5.10
N GLN A 116 -10.29 -6.42 4.35
CA GLN A 116 -10.52 -5.91 3.00
C GLN A 116 -11.44 -4.70 3.12
N VAL A 117 -11.13 -3.63 2.39
CA VAL A 117 -11.81 -2.35 2.58
C VAL A 117 -12.16 -1.69 1.25
N GLU A 118 -13.37 -1.16 1.15
CA GLU A 118 -13.64 -0.12 0.16
C GLU A 118 -12.95 1.17 0.60
N ARG A 119 -12.02 1.64 -0.22
CA ARG A 119 -11.21 2.81 0.10
C ARG A 119 -12.01 4.08 0.26
N ALA A 120 -13.15 4.20 -0.42
CA ALA A 120 -14.07 5.32 -0.23
C ALA A 120 -14.53 5.42 1.24
N THR A 121 -14.98 4.31 1.82
CA THR A 121 -15.43 4.24 3.22
C THR A 121 -14.26 4.34 4.19
N PHE A 122 -13.21 3.57 3.95
CA PHE A 122 -12.05 3.50 4.85
C PHE A 122 -11.31 4.82 4.96
N ASP A 123 -10.98 5.44 3.82
CA ASP A 123 -10.24 6.70 3.80
C ASP A 123 -11.08 7.83 4.41
N HIS A 124 -12.40 7.88 4.12
CA HIS A 124 -13.32 8.87 4.70
C HIS A 124 -13.42 8.72 6.23
N LEU A 125 -13.50 7.49 6.74
CA LEU A 125 -13.48 7.22 8.18
C LEU A 125 -12.21 7.77 8.84
N LEU A 126 -11.04 7.51 8.25
CA LEU A 126 -9.76 7.99 8.79
C LEU A 126 -9.64 9.52 8.74
N LEU A 127 -10.08 10.17 7.65
CA LEU A 127 -10.03 11.63 7.52
C LEU A 127 -10.97 12.31 8.51
N ASN A 128 -12.18 11.77 8.70
CA ASN A 128 -13.11 12.28 9.72
C ASN A 128 -12.57 12.09 11.13
N HIS A 129 -11.90 10.96 11.39
CA HIS A 129 -11.26 10.75 12.68
C HIS A 129 -10.13 11.77 12.95
N ALA A 130 -9.43 12.22 11.93
CA ALA A 130 -8.45 13.29 12.04
C ALA A 130 -9.10 14.64 12.38
N ARG A 131 -10.30 14.95 11.80
CA ARG A 131 -11.11 16.13 12.18
C ARG A 131 -11.55 16.07 13.64
N GLU A 132 -12.07 14.94 14.07
CA GLU A 132 -12.49 14.72 15.47
C GLU A 132 -11.32 14.85 16.46
N ALA A 133 -10.11 14.51 16.04
CA ALA A 133 -8.89 14.72 16.83
C ALA A 133 -8.47 16.20 16.94
N GLY A 134 -9.13 17.11 16.24
CA GLY A 134 -8.91 18.56 16.30
C GLY A 134 -8.06 19.13 15.14
N ALA A 135 -7.84 18.37 14.08
CA ALA A 135 -7.16 18.89 12.90
C ALA A 135 -8.10 19.72 12.01
N GLU A 136 -7.56 20.77 11.41
CA GLU A 136 -8.22 21.48 10.32
C GLU A 136 -8.05 20.69 9.02
N VAL A 137 -9.17 20.34 8.35
CA VAL A 137 -9.16 19.60 7.09
C VAL A 137 -9.93 20.38 6.04
N ARG A 138 -9.24 20.72 4.96
CA ARG A 138 -9.81 21.39 3.79
C ARG A 138 -9.80 20.46 2.60
N GLU A 139 -10.98 20.01 2.19
CA GLU A 139 -11.19 19.24 0.96
C GLU A 139 -11.43 20.19 -0.21
N GLY A 140 -11.19 19.74 -1.45
CA GLY A 140 -11.26 20.56 -2.65
C GLY A 140 -10.06 21.50 -2.82
N TRP A 141 -8.98 21.35 -2.04
CA TRP A 141 -7.78 22.18 -2.11
C TRP A 141 -6.61 21.47 -2.77
N THR A 142 -6.23 21.88 -3.95
CA THR A 142 -5.09 21.36 -4.70
C THR A 142 -3.83 22.17 -4.40
N VAL A 143 -2.84 21.55 -3.76
CA VAL A 143 -1.51 22.12 -3.58
C VAL A 143 -0.79 22.16 -4.92
N GLN A 144 -0.26 23.32 -5.28
CA GLN A 144 0.43 23.55 -6.55
C GLN A 144 1.95 23.47 -6.40
N ARG A 145 2.48 24.08 -5.34
CA ARG A 145 3.93 24.10 -5.05
C ARG A 145 4.19 24.41 -3.58
N PHE A 146 5.42 24.16 -3.17
CA PHE A 146 5.93 24.60 -1.89
C PHE A 146 7.22 25.40 -2.07
N ARG A 147 7.53 26.23 -1.08
CA ARG A 147 8.79 26.97 -0.95
C ARG A 147 9.35 26.74 0.44
N SER A 148 10.67 26.57 0.52
CA SER A 148 11.38 26.38 1.78
C SER A 148 12.11 27.66 2.18
N ALA A 149 11.95 28.06 3.44
CA ALA A 149 12.71 29.11 4.10
C ALA A 149 13.44 28.52 5.33
N PRO A 150 14.40 29.21 5.95
CA PRO A 150 15.17 28.66 7.06
C PRO A 150 14.34 28.20 8.26
N ASP A 151 13.24 28.88 8.57
CA ASP A 151 12.41 28.66 9.76
C ASP A 151 11.01 28.08 9.46
N ALA A 152 10.56 28.12 8.21
CA ALA A 152 9.22 27.67 7.81
C ALA A 152 9.18 27.21 6.35
N LEU A 153 8.06 26.58 6.00
CA LEU A 153 7.70 26.31 4.61
C LEU A 153 6.41 27.04 4.27
N THR A 154 6.30 27.44 3.01
CA THR A 154 5.12 28.07 2.44
C THR A 154 4.54 27.17 1.36
N VAL A 155 3.24 26.98 1.37
CA VAL A 155 2.51 26.11 0.44
C VAL A 155 1.46 26.95 -0.29
N ASP A 156 1.56 27.00 -1.62
CA ASP A 156 0.56 27.62 -2.48
C ASP A 156 -0.47 26.57 -2.89
N ALA A 157 -1.73 26.86 -2.64
CA ALA A 157 -2.82 25.96 -2.99
C ALA A 157 -4.00 26.73 -3.60
N ARG A 158 -4.83 26.00 -4.34
CA ARG A 158 -6.02 26.52 -5.00
C ARG A 158 -7.21 25.65 -4.67
N ASP A 159 -8.34 26.25 -4.32
CA ASP A 159 -9.57 25.52 -4.06
C ASP A 159 -10.35 25.19 -5.37
N SER A 160 -11.42 24.42 -5.23
CA SER A 160 -12.29 24.04 -6.34
C SER A 160 -12.97 25.22 -7.04
N ASP A 161 -13.15 26.34 -6.34
CA ASP A 161 -13.76 27.56 -6.89
C ASP A 161 -12.73 28.45 -7.60
N GLY A 162 -11.45 28.02 -7.59
CA GLY A 162 -10.36 28.73 -8.25
C GLY A 162 -9.67 29.79 -7.38
N ARG A 163 -10.03 29.93 -6.09
CA ARG A 163 -9.37 30.84 -5.16
C ARG A 163 -8.01 30.31 -4.78
N SER A 164 -6.99 31.15 -4.89
CA SER A 164 -5.63 30.82 -4.46
C SER A 164 -5.37 31.31 -3.04
N ALA A 165 -4.66 30.49 -2.25
CA ALA A 165 -4.22 30.85 -0.91
C ALA A 165 -2.81 30.34 -0.64
N GLU A 166 -2.12 31.06 0.25
CA GLU A 166 -0.81 30.72 0.75
C GLU A 166 -0.93 30.28 2.23
N PHE A 167 -0.29 29.15 2.57
CA PHE A 167 -0.29 28.61 3.91
C PHE A 167 1.15 28.46 4.42
N ARG A 168 1.40 28.90 5.65
CA ARG A 168 2.71 28.78 6.28
C ARG A 168 2.72 27.69 7.36
N CYS A 169 3.77 26.87 7.38
CA CYS A 169 3.93 25.79 8.36
C CYS A 169 5.38 25.59 8.78
N ARG A 170 5.57 25.04 9.99
CA ARG A 170 6.89 24.67 10.49
C ARG A 170 7.42 23.39 9.87
N PHE A 171 6.53 22.44 9.61
CA PHE A 171 6.83 21.16 8.95
C PHE A 171 5.80 20.87 7.85
N LEU A 172 6.27 20.30 6.75
CA LEU A 172 5.44 19.84 5.65
C LEU A 172 5.53 18.31 5.55
N ILE A 173 4.37 17.63 5.54
CA ILE A 173 4.27 16.20 5.29
C ILE A 173 3.60 16.01 3.92
N ASP A 174 4.37 15.54 2.94
CA ASP A 174 3.84 15.18 1.64
C ASP A 174 3.27 13.77 1.68
N ALA A 175 1.95 13.68 1.75
CA ALA A 175 1.15 12.46 1.64
C ALA A 175 0.27 12.50 0.37
N SER A 176 0.71 13.20 -0.68
CA SER A 176 -0.01 13.39 -1.95
C SER A 176 -0.17 12.11 -2.78
N GLY A 177 0.24 10.98 -2.22
CA GLY A 177 0.14 9.69 -2.88
C GLY A 177 0.97 9.63 -4.17
N ARG A 178 0.43 9.01 -5.20
CA ARG A 178 1.11 8.86 -6.50
C ARG A 178 1.31 10.18 -7.24
N GLY A 179 0.63 11.26 -6.83
CA GLY A 179 0.91 12.61 -7.31
C GLY A 179 2.34 13.05 -7.02
N ASN A 180 2.95 12.54 -5.93
CA ASN A 180 4.36 12.75 -5.57
C ASN A 180 4.79 14.21 -5.74
N LEU A 181 3.99 15.14 -5.19
CA LEU A 181 4.06 16.55 -5.47
C LEU A 181 5.46 17.13 -5.22
N THR A 182 5.95 16.98 -4.00
CA THR A 182 7.25 17.56 -3.61
C THR A 182 8.43 16.82 -4.25
N GLY A 183 8.28 15.49 -4.48
CA GLY A 183 9.28 14.70 -5.18
C GLY A 183 9.42 15.08 -6.66
N ASN A 184 8.30 15.36 -7.33
CA ASN A 184 8.30 15.86 -8.71
C ASN A 184 8.84 17.29 -8.79
N GLN A 185 8.45 18.18 -7.87
CA GLN A 185 8.97 19.54 -7.84
C GLN A 185 10.50 19.60 -7.68
N GLU A 186 11.08 18.67 -6.88
CA GLU A 186 12.52 18.57 -6.66
C GLU A 186 13.24 17.62 -7.66
N GLY A 187 12.55 17.01 -8.61
CA GLY A 187 13.15 16.10 -9.59
C GLY A 187 13.71 14.81 -8.97
N LEU A 188 13.11 14.31 -7.89
CA LEU A 188 13.62 13.17 -7.13
C LEU A 188 13.11 11.82 -7.61
N ARG A 189 12.03 11.80 -8.39
CA ARG A 189 11.35 10.56 -8.82
C ARG A 189 12.22 9.74 -9.77
N VAL A 190 12.44 8.48 -9.45
CA VAL A 190 13.17 7.50 -10.27
C VAL A 190 12.25 6.32 -10.55
N ILE A 191 11.84 6.17 -11.81
CA ILE A 191 11.01 5.05 -12.26
C ILE A 191 11.85 3.78 -12.29
N HIS A 192 11.29 2.66 -11.85
CA HIS A 192 11.98 1.36 -11.92
C HIS A 192 12.01 0.84 -13.35
N PRO A 193 13.21 0.56 -13.92
CA PRO A 193 13.35 0.29 -15.36
C PRO A 193 12.64 -0.98 -15.84
N ARG A 194 12.52 -2.00 -14.96
CA ARG A 194 11.96 -3.33 -15.28
C ARG A 194 10.53 -3.54 -14.80
N LEU A 195 9.97 -2.62 -13.98
CA LEU A 195 8.63 -2.75 -13.42
C LEU A 195 7.70 -1.68 -13.99
N LYS A 196 7.69 -1.53 -15.32
CA LYS A 196 6.77 -0.68 -16.05
C LYS A 196 5.46 -1.43 -16.27
N LYS A 197 4.67 -1.54 -15.21
CA LYS A 197 3.42 -2.28 -15.22
C LYS A 197 2.23 -1.33 -15.32
N LEU A 198 1.10 -1.88 -15.74
CA LEU A 198 -0.20 -1.24 -15.79
C LEU A 198 -1.21 -2.19 -15.15
N ALA A 199 -2.22 -1.65 -14.49
CA ALA A 199 -3.36 -2.43 -14.06
C ALA A 199 -4.64 -2.01 -14.77
N VAL A 200 -5.45 -3.01 -15.14
CA VAL A 200 -6.84 -2.87 -15.54
C VAL A 200 -7.69 -3.52 -14.48
N PHE A 201 -8.67 -2.83 -13.92
CA PHE A 201 -9.42 -3.31 -12.77
C PHE A 201 -10.81 -2.71 -12.66
N GLY A 202 -11.66 -3.35 -11.88
CA GLY A 202 -13.01 -2.89 -11.56
C GLY A 202 -13.60 -3.65 -10.39
N HIS A 203 -14.80 -3.26 -10.00
CA HIS A 203 -15.62 -4.02 -9.06
C HIS A 203 -16.57 -4.93 -9.84
N PHE A 204 -16.81 -6.13 -9.33
CA PHE A 204 -17.61 -7.16 -9.97
C PHE A 204 -18.59 -7.78 -8.99
N SER A 205 -19.77 -8.18 -9.50
CA SER A 205 -20.65 -9.15 -8.85
C SER A 205 -20.50 -10.52 -9.51
N GLY A 206 -21.02 -11.56 -8.88
CA GLY A 206 -21.06 -12.91 -9.46
C GLY A 206 -19.69 -13.62 -9.54
N VAL A 207 -18.66 -13.09 -8.92
CA VAL A 207 -17.34 -13.76 -8.84
C VAL A 207 -17.39 -14.86 -7.79
N ALA A 208 -16.98 -16.08 -8.16
CA ALA A 208 -16.90 -17.20 -7.24
C ALA A 208 -15.73 -17.04 -6.27
N MET A 209 -16.04 -16.74 -5.01
CA MET A 209 -15.08 -16.66 -3.91
C MET A 209 -15.17 -17.91 -3.05
N ASP A 210 -14.12 -18.18 -2.27
CA ASP A 210 -14.12 -19.30 -1.34
C ASP A 210 -15.03 -19.03 -0.13
N GLU A 211 -15.47 -20.11 0.53
CA GLU A 211 -16.34 -20.03 1.70
C GLU A 211 -15.57 -20.28 3.01
N GLY A 212 -16.26 -20.10 4.15
CA GLY A 212 -15.73 -20.36 5.49
C GLY A 212 -14.55 -19.45 5.84
N GLU A 213 -13.49 -20.00 6.40
CA GLU A 213 -12.32 -19.24 6.86
C GLU A 213 -11.56 -18.53 5.73
N LYS A 214 -11.66 -19.03 4.51
CA LYS A 214 -10.99 -18.46 3.33
C LYS A 214 -11.82 -17.36 2.63
N SER A 215 -13.05 -17.13 3.05
CA SER A 215 -14.00 -16.21 2.37
C SER A 215 -13.51 -14.76 2.26
N GLY A 216 -12.64 -14.33 3.18
CA GLY A 216 -12.06 -13.00 3.20
C GLY A 216 -10.64 -12.92 2.63
N ASP A 217 -10.07 -13.99 2.14
CA ASP A 217 -8.70 -14.00 1.63
C ASP A 217 -8.56 -13.18 0.34
N THR A 218 -7.38 -12.60 0.17
CA THR A 218 -6.96 -12.08 -1.14
C THR A 218 -6.50 -13.25 -2.00
N ILE A 219 -7.10 -13.41 -3.17
CA ILE A 219 -6.69 -14.43 -4.14
C ILE A 219 -5.82 -13.78 -5.21
N ILE A 220 -4.63 -14.31 -5.40
CA ILE A 220 -3.68 -13.92 -6.44
C ILE A 220 -3.57 -15.06 -7.44
N VAL A 221 -3.83 -14.78 -8.72
CA VAL A 221 -3.66 -15.74 -9.80
C VAL A 221 -2.52 -15.30 -10.70
N ARG A 222 -1.43 -16.06 -10.70
CA ARG A 222 -0.22 -15.78 -11.48
C ARG A 222 -0.27 -16.48 -12.83
N LEU A 223 -0.18 -15.71 -13.90
CA LEU A 223 0.17 -16.15 -15.23
C LEU A 223 1.67 -15.89 -15.47
N GLU A 224 2.21 -16.19 -16.62
CA GLU A 224 3.66 -16.08 -16.86
C GLU A 224 4.22 -14.68 -16.56
N ASN A 225 3.69 -13.62 -17.21
CA ASN A 225 4.20 -12.24 -17.10
C ASN A 225 3.19 -11.27 -16.49
N LYS A 226 2.03 -11.76 -16.09
CA LYS A 226 0.90 -10.99 -15.57
C LYS A 226 0.27 -11.71 -14.39
N TRP A 227 -0.53 -11.00 -13.60
CA TRP A 227 -1.22 -11.59 -12.47
C TRP A 227 -2.54 -10.87 -12.19
N PHE A 228 -3.47 -11.56 -11.57
CA PHE A 228 -4.76 -11.05 -11.14
C PHE A 228 -4.85 -11.02 -9.63
N TRP A 229 -5.61 -10.06 -9.13
CA TRP A 229 -6.14 -10.10 -7.77
C TRP A 229 -7.65 -10.28 -7.80
N LEU A 230 -8.17 -10.99 -6.78
CA LEU A 230 -9.59 -11.02 -6.43
C LEU A 230 -9.67 -10.71 -4.94
N ILE A 231 -10.36 -9.62 -4.57
CA ILE A 231 -10.45 -9.10 -3.21
C ILE A 231 -11.93 -8.94 -2.86
N PRO A 232 -12.48 -9.73 -1.92
CA PRO A 232 -13.88 -9.60 -1.51
C PRO A 232 -14.07 -8.31 -0.70
N LEU A 233 -15.03 -7.47 -1.09
CA LEU A 233 -15.31 -6.18 -0.44
C LEU A 233 -16.62 -6.17 0.37
N GLY A 234 -17.38 -7.25 0.29
CA GLY A 234 -18.66 -7.41 0.96
C GLY A 234 -19.57 -8.34 0.18
N PRO A 235 -20.82 -8.50 0.62
CA PRO A 235 -21.78 -9.37 -0.08
C PRO A 235 -21.95 -8.96 -1.55
N GLY A 236 -21.70 -9.90 -2.46
CA GLY A 236 -21.87 -9.70 -3.89
C GLY A 236 -20.93 -8.70 -4.56
N LYS A 237 -19.85 -8.27 -3.89
CA LYS A 237 -18.89 -7.30 -4.43
C LYS A 237 -17.46 -7.77 -4.28
N VAL A 238 -16.74 -7.89 -5.39
CA VAL A 238 -15.33 -8.29 -5.44
C VAL A 238 -14.56 -7.30 -6.30
N SER A 239 -13.43 -6.81 -5.80
CA SER A 239 -12.45 -6.09 -6.61
C SER A 239 -11.63 -7.08 -7.40
N VAL A 240 -11.60 -6.95 -8.71
CA VAL A 240 -10.78 -7.80 -9.60
C VAL A 240 -9.94 -6.91 -10.50
N GLY A 241 -8.68 -7.24 -10.62
CA GLY A 241 -7.80 -6.53 -11.53
C GLY A 241 -6.66 -7.38 -12.06
N CYS A 242 -6.15 -6.98 -13.21
CA CYS A 242 -5.03 -7.58 -13.91
C CYS A 242 -3.87 -6.60 -13.96
N VAL A 243 -2.69 -7.05 -13.54
CA VAL A 243 -1.43 -6.32 -13.71
C VAL A 243 -0.63 -6.98 -14.84
N LEU A 244 -0.25 -6.18 -15.83
CA LEU A 244 0.49 -6.63 -17.00
C LEU A 244 1.55 -5.58 -17.41
N ASP A 245 2.40 -5.93 -18.36
CA ASP A 245 3.39 -4.99 -18.89
C ASP A 245 2.68 -3.85 -19.65
N ALA A 246 3.08 -2.61 -19.39
CA ALA A 246 2.54 -1.44 -20.09
C ALA A 246 2.76 -1.51 -21.61
N LYS A 247 3.86 -2.15 -22.05
CA LYS A 247 4.12 -2.40 -23.46
C LYS A 247 3.13 -3.40 -24.06
N GLU A 248 2.91 -4.54 -23.38
CA GLU A 248 1.93 -5.56 -23.79
C GLU A 248 0.53 -4.96 -23.93
N PHE A 249 0.14 -4.13 -22.96
CA PHE A 249 -1.16 -3.44 -23.02
C PHE A 249 -1.25 -2.49 -24.19
N ALA A 250 -0.21 -1.68 -24.47
CA ALA A 250 -0.20 -0.72 -25.58
C ALA A 250 -0.21 -1.39 -26.97
N GLU A 251 0.36 -2.60 -27.07
CA GLU A 251 0.38 -3.40 -28.30
C GLU A 251 -0.89 -4.24 -28.47
N SER A 252 -1.74 -4.35 -27.44
CA SER A 252 -2.98 -5.12 -27.48
C SER A 252 -4.10 -4.34 -28.17
N ALA A 253 -4.86 -4.99 -29.02
CA ALA A 253 -6.06 -4.43 -29.65
C ALA A 253 -7.27 -4.52 -28.72
N GLY A 254 -8.17 -3.54 -28.83
CA GLY A 254 -9.44 -3.48 -28.11
C GLY A 254 -9.44 -2.48 -26.94
N SER A 255 -10.58 -2.35 -26.28
CA SER A 255 -10.73 -1.55 -25.09
C SER A 255 -9.99 -2.18 -23.88
N PRO A 256 -9.74 -1.45 -22.80
CA PRO A 256 -9.21 -2.04 -21.57
C PRO A 256 -10.03 -3.23 -21.05
N GLN A 257 -11.34 -3.20 -21.21
CA GLN A 257 -12.23 -4.30 -20.84
C GLN A 257 -12.07 -5.51 -21.74
N ASP A 258 -11.89 -5.32 -23.06
CA ASP A 258 -11.66 -6.42 -24.00
C ASP A 258 -10.32 -7.13 -23.71
N ILE A 259 -9.29 -6.34 -23.46
CA ILE A 259 -7.95 -6.85 -23.10
C ILE A 259 -8.03 -7.65 -21.77
N PHE A 260 -8.69 -7.10 -20.75
CA PHE A 260 -8.89 -7.75 -19.48
C PHE A 260 -9.66 -9.08 -19.65
N THR A 261 -10.75 -9.08 -20.43
CA THR A 261 -11.57 -10.27 -20.68
C THR A 261 -10.78 -11.35 -21.39
N ARG A 262 -10.03 -11.01 -22.42
CA ARG A 262 -9.20 -11.95 -23.16
C ARG A 262 -8.15 -12.62 -22.24
N ILE A 263 -7.49 -11.83 -21.36
CA ILE A 263 -6.44 -12.36 -20.49
C ILE A 263 -7.00 -13.31 -19.43
N TRP A 264 -8.14 -13.01 -18.77
CA TRP A 264 -8.64 -13.93 -17.75
C TRP A 264 -9.13 -15.26 -18.36
N GLN A 265 -9.55 -15.26 -19.63
CA GLN A 265 -9.91 -16.48 -20.36
C GLN A 265 -8.71 -17.40 -20.62
N GLU A 266 -7.48 -16.91 -20.57
CA GLU A 266 -6.26 -17.74 -20.67
C GLU A 266 -6.06 -18.67 -19.44
N SER A 267 -6.73 -18.41 -18.31
CA SER A 267 -6.55 -19.11 -17.05
C SER A 267 -7.74 -19.97 -16.69
N SER A 268 -7.51 -21.26 -16.44
CA SER A 268 -8.57 -22.18 -15.96
C SER A 268 -9.12 -21.75 -14.58
N VAL A 269 -8.25 -21.27 -13.68
CA VAL A 269 -8.66 -20.75 -12.37
C VAL A 269 -9.58 -19.53 -12.52
N LEU A 270 -9.22 -18.59 -13.39
CA LEU A 270 -10.03 -17.38 -13.59
C LEU A 270 -11.32 -17.68 -14.35
N ARG A 271 -11.31 -18.56 -15.35
CA ARG A 271 -12.55 -18.99 -16.04
C ARG A 271 -13.58 -19.51 -15.06
N GLN A 272 -13.18 -20.38 -14.15
CA GLN A 272 -14.08 -20.94 -13.13
C GLN A 272 -14.62 -19.84 -12.19
N ARG A 273 -13.77 -18.92 -11.73
CA ARG A 273 -14.16 -17.88 -10.77
C ARG A 273 -14.97 -16.74 -11.39
N MET A 274 -14.72 -16.43 -12.66
CA MET A 274 -15.30 -15.29 -13.37
C MET A 274 -16.48 -15.67 -14.31
N GLU A 275 -16.90 -16.92 -14.32
CA GLU A 275 -17.95 -17.44 -15.23
C GLU A 275 -19.24 -16.59 -15.20
N HIS A 276 -19.65 -16.17 -14.00
CA HIS A 276 -20.88 -15.38 -13.80
C HIS A 276 -20.57 -13.92 -13.41
N ALA A 277 -19.32 -13.48 -13.58
CA ALA A 277 -18.91 -12.15 -13.16
C ALA A 277 -19.47 -11.04 -14.04
N GLN A 278 -20.02 -10.01 -13.41
CA GLN A 278 -20.54 -8.82 -14.06
C GLN A 278 -19.87 -7.58 -13.48
N VAL A 279 -19.46 -6.63 -14.34
CA VAL A 279 -18.84 -5.37 -13.92
C VAL A 279 -19.85 -4.50 -13.18
N LEU A 280 -19.49 -4.02 -12.02
CA LEU A 280 -20.23 -3.01 -11.26
C LEU A 280 -19.64 -1.62 -11.54
N GLY A 281 -20.29 -0.86 -12.40
CA GLY A 281 -19.82 0.46 -12.82
C GLY A 281 -18.87 0.40 -14.01
N SER A 282 -17.69 1.03 -13.91
CA SER A 282 -16.73 1.13 -15.01
C SER A 282 -15.41 0.42 -14.70
N MET A 283 -14.71 -0.01 -15.76
CA MET A 283 -13.33 -0.46 -15.65
C MET A 283 -12.38 0.75 -15.57
N HIS A 284 -11.34 0.59 -14.78
CA HIS A 284 -10.31 1.60 -14.56
C HIS A 284 -8.96 1.10 -15.04
N THR A 285 -8.11 2.04 -15.44
CA THR A 285 -6.71 1.76 -15.75
C THR A 285 -5.80 2.64 -14.92
N THR A 286 -4.64 2.12 -14.54
CA THR A 286 -3.61 2.91 -13.87
C THR A 286 -2.22 2.43 -14.26
N SER A 287 -1.34 3.35 -14.58
CA SER A 287 0.02 3.11 -15.06
C SER A 287 1.09 3.69 -14.12
N ASP A 288 2.35 3.52 -14.46
CA ASP A 288 3.53 4.07 -13.75
C ASP A 288 3.64 3.63 -12.29
N PHE A 289 3.53 2.33 -12.07
CA PHE A 289 3.43 1.77 -10.74
C PHE A 289 4.68 1.91 -9.89
N SER A 290 5.84 1.57 -10.42
CA SER A 290 7.00 1.34 -9.58
C SER A 290 8.01 2.47 -9.71
N TYR A 291 8.11 3.28 -8.68
CA TYR A 291 9.09 4.36 -8.57
C TYR A 291 9.53 4.56 -7.13
N ARG A 292 10.66 5.19 -6.94
CA ARG A 292 11.15 5.68 -5.64
C ARG A 292 11.68 7.10 -5.78
N ASN A 293 11.61 7.86 -4.71
CA ASN A 293 12.33 9.11 -4.62
C ASN A 293 13.76 8.87 -4.12
N ARG A 294 14.72 9.63 -4.66
CA ARG A 294 16.12 9.56 -4.22
C ARG A 294 16.30 10.02 -2.78
N ARG A 295 15.44 10.92 -2.31
CA ARG A 295 15.39 11.43 -0.93
C ARG A 295 13.94 11.44 -0.45
N LEU A 296 13.73 11.05 0.80
CA LEU A 296 12.41 11.06 1.44
C LEU A 296 12.20 12.27 2.33
N VAL A 297 13.27 13.01 2.61
CA VAL A 297 13.23 14.20 3.46
C VAL A 297 13.88 15.39 2.79
N GLY A 298 13.49 16.57 3.21
CA GLY A 298 14.12 17.86 2.97
C GLY A 298 14.18 18.66 4.27
N PRO A 299 14.68 19.90 4.27
CA PRO A 299 14.58 20.77 5.44
C PRO A 299 13.13 20.90 5.88
N ARG A 300 12.80 20.39 7.08
CA ARG A 300 11.43 20.37 7.65
C ARG A 300 10.36 19.68 6.78
N LEU A 301 10.74 18.86 5.80
CA LEU A 301 9.87 18.17 4.85
C LEU A 301 10.03 16.66 4.98
N LEU A 302 8.90 15.94 5.01
CA LEU A 302 8.85 14.47 5.00
C LEU A 302 7.88 14.01 3.89
N ARG A 303 8.27 12.94 3.18
CA ARG A 303 7.42 12.25 2.20
C ARG A 303 6.97 10.94 2.79
N VAL A 304 5.66 10.65 2.70
CA VAL A 304 5.04 9.46 3.28
C VAL A 304 4.24 8.68 2.23
N GLY A 305 4.13 7.38 2.42
CA GLY A 305 3.39 6.50 1.53
C GLY A 305 3.91 6.57 0.09
N ASP A 306 2.98 6.61 -0.86
CA ASP A 306 3.33 6.63 -2.28
C ASP A 306 4.06 7.93 -2.69
N ALA A 307 3.93 9.03 -1.93
CA ALA A 307 4.75 10.22 -2.14
C ALA A 307 6.24 10.01 -1.77
N ALA A 308 6.58 8.97 -1.03
CA ALA A 308 7.96 8.53 -0.80
C ALA A 308 8.44 7.57 -1.92
N GLY A 309 7.55 6.72 -2.41
CA GLY A 309 7.79 5.76 -3.47
C GLY A 309 6.69 4.72 -3.52
N PHE A 310 6.42 4.22 -4.69
CA PHE A 310 5.38 3.23 -4.93
C PHE A 310 5.95 1.98 -5.61
N MET A 311 5.51 0.83 -5.18
CA MET A 311 5.86 -0.46 -5.76
C MET A 311 4.61 -1.25 -6.14
N ASP A 312 4.78 -2.21 -7.03
CA ASP A 312 3.73 -3.12 -7.48
C ASP A 312 2.92 -3.68 -6.30
N PRO A 313 1.56 -3.70 -6.39
CA PRO A 313 0.68 -4.01 -5.26
C PRO A 313 0.56 -5.50 -4.92
N ILE A 314 1.34 -6.39 -5.53
CA ILE A 314 1.23 -7.85 -5.40
C ILE A 314 1.16 -8.34 -3.94
N PHE A 315 1.83 -7.68 -3.01
CA PHE A 315 1.87 -8.06 -1.59
C PHE A 315 1.03 -7.16 -0.68
N SER A 316 0.13 -6.35 -1.23
CA SER A 316 -0.82 -5.49 -0.47
C SER A 316 -0.16 -4.53 0.53
N ALA A 317 1.11 -4.16 0.34
CA ALA A 317 1.88 -3.38 1.32
C ALA A 317 1.62 -1.86 1.28
N GLY A 318 0.96 -1.33 0.23
CA GLY A 318 0.87 0.12 -0.02
C GLY A 318 0.21 0.89 1.13
N VAL A 319 -0.98 0.49 1.56
CA VAL A 319 -1.69 1.17 2.67
C VAL A 319 -0.93 1.03 3.98
N TYR A 320 -0.36 -0.14 4.25
CA TYR A 320 0.47 -0.35 5.43
C TYR A 320 1.69 0.59 5.46
N LEU A 321 2.47 0.65 4.39
CA LEU A 321 3.64 1.53 4.30
C LEU A 321 3.25 3.01 4.39
N ALA A 322 2.10 3.40 3.82
CA ALA A 322 1.59 4.75 3.93
C ALA A 322 1.25 5.11 5.38
N MET A 323 0.51 4.28 6.08
CA MET A 323 0.15 4.50 7.48
C MET A 323 1.38 4.42 8.40
N TYR A 324 2.26 3.45 8.17
CA TYR A 324 3.51 3.31 8.93
C TYR A 324 4.41 4.54 8.78
N SER A 325 4.66 5.00 7.56
CA SER A 325 5.48 6.19 7.32
C SER A 325 4.81 7.46 7.84
N GLY A 326 3.49 7.58 7.73
CA GLY A 326 2.70 8.67 8.31
C GLY A 326 2.83 8.72 9.85
N ARG A 327 2.74 7.56 10.51
CA ARG A 327 2.95 7.41 11.95
C ARG A 327 4.35 7.87 12.37
N GLU A 328 5.38 7.36 11.71
CA GLU A 328 6.78 7.72 11.99
C GLU A 328 7.04 9.22 11.77
N ALA A 329 6.46 9.79 10.71
CA ALA A 329 6.52 11.22 10.43
C ALA A 329 5.87 12.05 11.53
N ALA A 330 4.67 11.65 12.00
CA ALA A 330 3.96 12.35 13.07
C ALA A 330 4.76 12.38 14.38
N HIS A 331 5.30 11.24 14.80
CA HIS A 331 6.13 11.18 16.03
C HIS A 331 7.37 12.05 15.92
N LEU A 332 8.04 12.05 14.77
CA LEU A 332 9.19 12.91 14.52
C LEU A 332 8.81 14.38 14.63
N VAL A 333 7.77 14.80 13.89
CA VAL A 333 7.34 16.21 13.84
C VAL A 333 6.88 16.67 15.22
N ALA A 334 6.07 15.88 15.93
CA ALA A 334 5.61 16.21 17.29
C ALA A 334 6.79 16.45 18.24
N ALA A 335 7.82 15.59 18.17
CA ALA A 335 9.03 15.71 19.01
C ALA A 335 9.91 16.90 18.60
N ALA A 336 10.03 17.21 17.30
CA ALA A 336 10.79 18.35 16.82
C ALA A 336 10.13 19.68 17.17
N VAL A 337 8.79 19.77 17.04
CA VAL A 337 8.01 20.94 17.44
C VAL A 337 8.13 21.16 18.95
N ALA A 338 7.99 20.11 19.78
CA ALA A 338 8.17 20.21 21.24
C ALA A 338 9.55 20.68 21.65
N ALA A 339 10.59 20.26 20.92
CA ALA A 339 11.97 20.66 21.16
C ALA A 339 12.35 22.02 20.53
N GLY A 340 11.46 22.67 19.84
CA GLY A 340 11.69 23.97 19.19
C GLY A 340 12.76 23.95 18.09
N ASN A 341 13.01 22.79 17.41
CA ASN A 341 14.07 22.66 16.41
C ASN A 341 13.57 22.15 15.06
N ASP A 342 14.47 22.06 14.07
CA ASP A 342 14.17 21.63 12.70
C ASP A 342 14.10 20.10 12.52
N GLY A 343 14.42 19.33 13.55
CA GLY A 343 14.38 17.87 13.51
C GLY A 343 15.46 17.21 12.64
N ALA A 344 16.50 17.88 12.19
CA ALA A 344 17.45 17.39 11.19
C ALA A 344 18.00 15.98 11.46
N ARG A 345 18.43 15.67 12.70
CA ARG A 345 18.90 14.32 13.07
C ARG A 345 17.79 13.27 12.98
N ARG A 346 16.56 13.65 13.35
CA ARG A 346 15.38 12.77 13.31
C ARG A 346 14.93 12.54 11.88
N LEU A 347 15.02 13.53 11.00
CA LEU A 347 14.74 13.42 9.58
C LEU A 347 15.65 12.37 8.91
N ALA A 348 16.95 12.41 9.15
CA ALA A 348 17.88 11.40 8.63
C ALA A 348 17.58 9.98 9.14
N ALA A 349 17.20 9.86 10.42
CA ALA A 349 16.80 8.57 11.00
C ALA A 349 15.49 8.04 10.40
N TYR A 350 14.52 8.92 10.17
CA TYR A 350 13.27 8.60 9.48
C TYR A 350 13.55 8.07 8.06
N GLU A 351 14.32 8.81 7.27
CA GLU A 351 14.65 8.43 5.89
C GLU A 351 15.29 7.04 5.84
N LYS A 352 16.30 6.79 6.68
CA LYS A 352 16.95 5.47 6.78
C LYS A 352 15.98 4.36 7.13
N ARG A 353 15.05 4.59 8.07
CA ARG A 353 14.06 3.62 8.53
C ARG A 353 13.07 3.28 7.42
N ILE A 354 12.50 4.30 6.76
CA ILE A 354 11.50 4.09 5.71
C ILE A 354 12.14 3.45 4.47
N HIS A 355 13.33 3.89 4.06
CA HIS A 355 14.06 3.21 2.98
C HIS A 355 14.29 1.73 3.27
N HIS A 356 14.73 1.37 4.49
CA HIS A 356 14.93 -0.02 4.86
C HIS A 356 13.62 -0.84 4.82
N SER A 357 12.52 -0.27 5.29
CA SER A 357 11.22 -0.93 5.26
C SER A 357 10.72 -1.14 3.82
N MET A 358 10.87 -0.15 2.96
CA MET A 358 10.51 -0.26 1.54
C MET A 358 11.41 -1.26 0.80
N GLN A 359 12.71 -1.31 1.12
CA GLN A 359 13.67 -2.19 0.44
C GLN A 359 13.30 -3.67 0.57
N LEU A 360 12.80 -4.11 1.73
CA LEU A 360 12.36 -5.50 1.94
C LEU A 360 11.22 -5.88 0.98
N TYR A 361 10.26 -4.99 0.80
CA TYR A 361 9.17 -5.24 -0.16
C TYR A 361 9.65 -5.12 -1.61
N TRP A 362 10.60 -4.21 -1.90
CA TRP A 362 11.20 -4.12 -3.24
C TRP A 362 11.86 -5.45 -3.66
N GLU A 363 12.64 -6.06 -2.77
CA GLU A 363 13.30 -7.35 -3.02
C GLU A 363 12.26 -8.47 -3.29
N MET A 364 11.15 -8.49 -2.55
CA MET A 364 10.06 -9.44 -2.79
C MET A 364 9.37 -9.19 -4.13
N VAL A 365 9.03 -7.94 -4.45
CA VAL A 365 8.36 -7.57 -5.71
C VAL A 365 9.27 -7.87 -6.91
N GLU A 366 10.53 -7.45 -6.88
CA GLU A 366 11.48 -7.75 -7.96
C GLU A 366 11.66 -9.27 -8.13
N GLY A 367 11.74 -9.99 -7.01
CA GLY A 367 11.83 -11.44 -7.00
C GLY A 367 10.62 -12.09 -7.65
N TYR A 368 9.41 -11.66 -7.29
CA TYR A 368 8.15 -12.23 -7.76
C TYR A 368 8.03 -12.27 -9.29
N TYR A 369 8.64 -11.32 -9.98
CA TYR A 369 8.68 -11.30 -11.45
C TYR A 369 9.78 -12.15 -12.06
N THR A 370 10.50 -12.94 -11.26
CA THR A 370 11.56 -13.85 -11.75
C THR A 370 11.18 -15.31 -11.58
N LYS A 371 11.50 -16.14 -12.57
CA LYS A 371 11.24 -17.58 -12.54
C LYS A 371 11.86 -18.28 -11.31
N PRO A 372 13.17 -18.05 -10.95
CA PRO A 372 13.76 -18.68 -9.77
C PRO A 372 13.03 -18.40 -8.44
N PHE A 373 12.48 -17.20 -8.31
CA PHE A 373 11.67 -16.87 -7.12
C PHE A 373 10.36 -17.66 -7.11
N ILE A 374 9.64 -17.69 -8.23
CA ILE A 374 8.37 -18.42 -8.35
C ILE A 374 8.58 -19.93 -8.14
N ASP A 375 9.65 -20.51 -8.68
CA ASP A 375 9.98 -21.91 -8.46
C ASP A 375 10.11 -22.26 -6.97
N LEU A 376 10.71 -21.38 -6.17
CA LEU A 376 10.84 -21.57 -4.71
C LEU A 376 9.55 -21.19 -3.96
N PHE A 377 8.94 -20.07 -4.31
CA PHE A 377 7.79 -19.51 -3.62
C PHE A 377 6.56 -20.43 -3.75
N MET A 378 6.32 -20.98 -4.94
CA MET A 378 5.20 -21.90 -5.20
C MET A 378 5.49 -23.37 -4.86
N GLN A 379 6.70 -23.68 -4.38
CA GLN A 379 7.11 -25.00 -3.91
C GLN A 379 7.72 -24.93 -2.51
N PRO A 380 6.98 -24.40 -1.52
CA PRO A 380 7.53 -24.18 -0.19
C PRO A 380 7.96 -25.50 0.45
N ARG A 381 9.11 -25.47 1.12
CA ARG A 381 9.59 -26.55 1.96
C ARG A 381 9.73 -26.00 3.38
N ASP A 382 9.18 -26.71 4.33
CA ASP A 382 9.21 -26.31 5.74
C ASP A 382 10.58 -26.61 6.39
N LYS A 383 11.65 -26.16 5.73
CA LYS A 383 12.99 -26.15 6.30
C LYS A 383 13.30 -24.78 6.86
N PHE A 384 13.80 -24.74 8.08
CA PHE A 384 14.19 -23.52 8.78
C PHE A 384 13.05 -22.51 9.03
N ASN A 385 11.78 -22.92 8.96
CA ASN A 385 10.62 -22.04 9.08
C ASN A 385 10.66 -20.85 8.08
N LEU A 386 11.17 -21.08 6.87
CA LEU A 386 11.21 -20.04 5.81
C LEU A 386 9.82 -19.55 5.42
N PRO A 387 8.81 -20.44 5.24
CA PRO A 387 7.45 -20.01 4.96
C PRO A 387 6.90 -19.07 6.03
N ALA A 388 7.12 -19.37 7.31
CA ALA A 388 6.67 -18.52 8.41
C ALA A 388 7.33 -17.13 8.41
N ALA A 389 8.60 -17.04 8.02
CA ALA A 389 9.27 -15.73 7.89
C ALA A 389 8.73 -14.92 6.71
N ILE A 390 8.40 -15.57 5.59
CA ILE A 390 7.73 -14.94 4.44
C ILE A 390 6.33 -14.46 4.85
N THR A 391 5.56 -15.32 5.53
CA THR A 391 4.22 -14.96 6.05
C THR A 391 4.30 -13.76 6.98
N ALA A 392 5.29 -13.69 7.87
CA ALA A 392 5.49 -12.55 8.76
C ALA A 392 5.74 -11.24 7.98
N LEU A 393 6.60 -11.27 6.96
CA LEU A 393 6.83 -10.11 6.10
C LEU A 393 5.54 -9.69 5.37
N LEU A 394 4.81 -10.66 4.81
CA LEU A 394 3.54 -10.41 4.10
C LEU A 394 2.38 -10.06 5.05
N ALA A 395 2.54 -10.26 6.36
CA ALA A 395 1.64 -9.73 7.38
C ALA A 395 2.00 -8.28 7.80
N GLY A 396 3.14 -7.74 7.35
CA GLY A 396 3.62 -6.39 7.68
C GLY A 396 4.67 -6.33 8.78
N GLU A 397 5.24 -7.46 9.23
CA GLU A 397 6.27 -7.49 10.28
C GLU A 397 7.65 -7.04 9.73
N LEU A 398 7.86 -5.73 9.69
CA LEU A 398 9.12 -5.14 9.21
C LEU A 398 10.27 -5.24 10.21
N HIS A 399 9.95 -5.49 11.47
CA HIS A 399 10.91 -5.45 12.58
C HIS A 399 11.06 -6.77 13.31
N GLY A 400 10.68 -7.89 12.68
CA GLY A 400 10.63 -9.27 13.22
C GLY A 400 11.93 -9.82 13.86
N GLY A 401 12.83 -8.93 14.23
CA GLY A 401 14.07 -9.27 14.88
C GLY A 401 15.03 -10.07 13.99
N TRP A 402 16.14 -10.55 14.59
CA TRP A 402 17.13 -11.34 13.85
C TRP A 402 16.56 -12.66 13.32
N LYS A 403 15.55 -13.24 14.03
CA LYS A 403 14.93 -14.52 13.68
C LYS A 403 14.24 -14.49 12.30
N VAL A 404 13.56 -13.41 11.97
CA VAL A 404 12.93 -13.23 10.65
C VAL A 404 13.98 -12.81 9.60
N LYS A 405 14.86 -11.88 9.97
CA LYS A 405 15.83 -11.28 9.03
C LYS A 405 16.79 -12.31 8.40
N TRP A 406 17.36 -13.22 9.20
CA TRP A 406 18.28 -14.22 8.64
C TRP A 406 17.57 -15.22 7.75
N ARG A 407 16.30 -15.57 8.05
CA ARG A 407 15.48 -16.45 7.22
C ARG A 407 15.14 -15.82 5.88
N LEU A 408 14.77 -14.56 5.85
CA LEU A 408 14.56 -13.83 4.60
C LEU A 408 15.85 -13.73 3.78
N LYS A 409 16.99 -13.45 4.41
CA LYS A 409 18.30 -13.49 3.71
C LYS A 409 18.60 -14.87 3.14
N LEU A 410 18.32 -15.94 3.91
CA LEU A 410 18.49 -17.31 3.42
C LEU A 410 17.55 -17.59 2.26
N PHE A 411 16.30 -17.16 2.32
CA PHE A 411 15.36 -17.31 1.20
C PHE A 411 15.88 -16.64 -0.08
N PHE A 412 16.33 -15.39 0.00
CA PHE A 412 16.90 -14.69 -1.16
C PHE A 412 18.21 -15.32 -1.66
N LEU A 413 19.03 -15.87 -0.76
CA LEU A 413 20.19 -16.65 -1.15
C LEU A 413 19.78 -17.91 -1.94
N LEU A 414 18.76 -18.62 -1.46
CA LEU A 414 18.22 -19.80 -2.18
C LEU A 414 17.65 -19.41 -3.55
N VAL A 415 17.01 -18.24 -3.70
CA VAL A 415 16.57 -17.72 -5.01
C VAL A 415 17.77 -17.51 -5.96
N GLN A 416 18.89 -17.00 -5.45
CA GLN A 416 20.12 -16.85 -6.26
C GLN A 416 20.72 -18.22 -6.64
N LEU A 417 20.75 -19.17 -5.71
CA LEU A 417 21.21 -20.53 -5.95
C LEU A 417 20.29 -21.28 -6.93
N GLN A 418 18.97 -21.09 -6.82
CA GLN A 418 18.01 -21.62 -7.80
C GLN A 418 18.30 -21.11 -9.21
N ARG A 419 18.61 -19.80 -9.34
CA ARG A 419 18.99 -19.18 -10.63
C ARG A 419 20.22 -19.83 -11.24
N ARG A 420 21.19 -20.21 -10.43
CA ARG A 420 22.50 -20.73 -10.87
C ARG A 420 22.53 -22.24 -11.06
N PHE A 421 21.84 -22.99 -10.20
CA PHE A 421 22.02 -24.45 -10.09
C PHE A 421 20.72 -25.25 -10.31
N GLY A 422 19.55 -24.62 -10.41
CA GLY A 422 18.29 -25.32 -10.59
C GLY A 422 17.97 -26.27 -9.45
N LEU A 423 17.91 -25.79 -8.20
CA LEU A 423 17.69 -26.60 -7.00
C LEU A 423 16.34 -27.32 -6.98
N LEU A 424 15.35 -26.73 -7.61
CA LEU A 424 13.99 -27.26 -7.76
C LEU A 424 13.63 -27.31 -9.24
N PRO A 425 12.76 -28.25 -9.63
CA PRO A 425 12.23 -28.27 -10.98
C PRO A 425 11.50 -26.95 -11.31
N PRO A 426 11.67 -26.44 -12.52
CA PRO A 426 11.03 -25.18 -12.93
C PRO A 426 9.52 -25.38 -12.99
N ILE A 427 8.76 -24.35 -12.54
CA ILE A 427 7.33 -24.28 -12.69
C ILE A 427 6.97 -24.00 -14.13
N SER A 428 6.01 -24.77 -14.70
CA SER A 428 5.38 -24.47 -15.98
C SER A 428 4.09 -23.66 -15.77
N PHE A 429 3.85 -22.74 -16.71
CA PHE A 429 2.59 -22.01 -16.85
C PHE A 429 1.72 -22.57 -17.98
N ASP A 430 2.19 -23.58 -18.69
CA ASP A 430 1.46 -24.21 -19.78
C ASP A 430 0.14 -24.83 -19.28
N PRO A 431 -0.92 -24.83 -20.09
CA PRO A 431 -2.17 -25.50 -19.76
C PRO A 431 -1.92 -26.96 -19.41
N LEU A 432 -2.59 -27.45 -18.37
CA LEU A 432 -2.57 -28.87 -18.05
C LEU A 432 -3.56 -29.61 -18.95
N PRO A 433 -3.28 -30.88 -19.32
CA PRO A 433 -4.29 -31.77 -19.88
C PRO A 433 -5.48 -31.88 -18.92
N ASP A 434 -6.70 -31.93 -19.44
CA ASP A 434 -7.95 -31.89 -18.66
C ASP A 434 -8.03 -32.91 -17.52
N GLU A 435 -7.34 -34.05 -17.64
CA GLU A 435 -7.30 -35.13 -16.62
C GLU A 435 -6.40 -34.81 -15.40
N GLN A 436 -5.55 -33.75 -15.45
CA GLN A 436 -4.61 -33.42 -14.38
C GLN A 436 -4.99 -32.15 -13.60
N ALA A 437 -6.14 -31.55 -13.87
CA ALA A 437 -6.57 -30.28 -13.31
C ALA A 437 -6.99 -30.31 -11.83
N ALA A 438 -6.90 -31.44 -11.14
CA ALA A 438 -7.11 -31.52 -9.71
C ALA A 438 -5.97 -30.83 -8.95
N SER A 439 -6.21 -29.61 -8.52
CA SER A 439 -5.25 -28.78 -7.76
C SER A 439 -4.75 -29.52 -6.51
N ARG A 440 -3.44 -29.76 -6.44
CA ARG A 440 -2.80 -30.19 -5.19
C ARG A 440 -2.63 -28.96 -4.31
N GLU A 441 -3.49 -28.80 -3.32
CA GLU A 441 -3.35 -27.79 -2.28
C GLU A 441 -2.09 -28.07 -1.46
N VAL A 442 -1.18 -27.09 -1.37
CA VAL A 442 -0.07 -27.11 -0.43
C VAL A 442 -0.31 -25.96 0.56
N ALA A 443 -0.83 -26.31 1.73
CA ALA A 443 -0.94 -25.35 2.83
C ALA A 443 0.42 -25.10 3.48
N PHE A 444 0.73 -23.85 3.82
CA PHE A 444 1.82 -23.56 4.74
C PHE A 444 1.40 -23.98 6.15
N LEU A 445 1.84 -25.18 6.57
CA LEU A 445 1.64 -25.64 7.94
C LEU A 445 2.81 -25.19 8.81
N PRO A 446 2.56 -24.75 10.06
CA PRO A 446 3.65 -24.45 10.99
C PRO A 446 4.36 -25.76 11.36
N ALA A 447 5.68 -25.72 11.52
CA ALA A 447 6.42 -26.80 12.18
C ALA A 447 6.03 -26.83 13.66
N ASP A 448 5.47 -27.92 14.13
CA ASP A 448 4.82 -28.06 15.44
C ASP A 448 5.72 -27.84 16.67
N SER A 449 7.04 -27.77 16.55
CA SER A 449 7.94 -27.78 17.70
C SER A 449 8.56 -26.46 18.14
N GLU A 450 8.64 -25.44 17.27
CA GLU A 450 9.22 -24.13 17.61
C GLU A 450 8.16 -23.02 17.83
N CYS A 451 6.97 -23.16 17.29
CA CYS A 451 5.90 -22.18 17.44
C CYS A 451 5.34 -22.07 18.86
N SER A 452 5.30 -23.17 19.59
CA SER A 452 4.77 -23.19 20.98
C SER A 452 5.65 -22.44 21.99
N LYS A 453 6.92 -22.16 21.67
CA LYS A 453 7.90 -21.50 22.55
C LYS A 453 8.14 -20.00 22.26
N ALA A 454 7.52 -19.43 21.25
CA ALA A 454 7.89 -18.11 20.73
C ALA A 454 6.94 -16.95 21.13
N VAL A 455 5.85 -17.20 21.82
CA VAL A 455 4.93 -16.16 22.30
C VAL A 455 5.18 -15.91 23.77
N PRO A 456 5.82 -14.78 24.18
CA PRO A 456 5.77 -14.33 25.57
C PRO A 456 4.32 -13.93 25.87
N ARG A 457 3.71 -14.62 26.84
CA ARG A 457 2.49 -14.13 27.50
C ARG A 457 2.87 -12.88 28.29
N GLY A 458 2.48 -11.70 27.83
CA GLY A 458 2.66 -10.43 28.49
C GLY A 458 2.05 -9.33 27.66
#